data_0b31daa7096fae457fe56053a2e4f935
#
_entry.id   0b31daa7096fae457fe56053a2e4f935
#
_cell.length_a   1.000
_cell.length_b   1.000
_cell.length_c   1.000
_cell.angle_alpha   90.00
_cell.angle_beta   90.00
_cell.angle_gamma   90.00
#
_symmetry.space_group_name_H-M   'P 1'
#
loop_
_entity.id
_entity.type
_entity.pdbx_description
1 polymer ?
#
loop_
_entity_poly.entity_id
_entity_poly.type
_entity_poly.pdbx_seq_one_letter_code
_entity_poly.pdbx_strand_id
1 'polypeptide(L)'
;EHFFYANPMEMLPRRSKDNPERNHLKSVRQQWYACSCCPPNIARTLAGLGKYIYGLEEDESILYVNQFINSEATVERNGKQYQVKLETQFPLNGIISITISGKDCSKIAIRHPAWSSGVKVKKNGREIFCERSESGYILVDLDTQEINRIDLEFQMEPIVIAANRKISYDARKAAIIMGPLLYCFESIDNGSEIEELGLYAQGELETKRNSIAGKEINTIYAKGTRRRELEGDTLYGVYQEMKEDVKLTAIPYFLWNNRGEGEMKVWIPVE
;
A
#
# COMPACT_ATOMS: atom_id res chain seq x y z
N GLU A 1 1.82 -8.11 20.16
CA GLU A 1 1.17 -8.24 18.84
C GLU A 1 -0.31 -7.94 19.00
N HIS A 2 -0.77 -6.86 18.35
CA HIS A 2 -2.13 -6.36 18.46
C HIS A 2 -2.65 -6.03 17.07
N PHE A 3 -3.96 -6.10 16.86
CA PHE A 3 -4.58 -5.84 15.57
C PHE A 3 -5.90 -5.06 15.69
N PHE A 4 -6.38 -4.52 14.58
CA PHE A 4 -7.73 -4.03 14.44
C PHE A 4 -8.60 -5.08 13.76
N TYR A 5 -9.80 -5.31 14.27
CA TYR A 5 -10.77 -6.17 13.60
C TYR A 5 -11.40 -5.49 12.38
N ALA A 6 -11.74 -4.22 12.53
CA ALA A 6 -12.17 -3.36 11.44
C ALA A 6 -11.01 -2.41 11.07
N ASN A 7 -10.90 -2.05 9.80
CA ASN A 7 -9.88 -1.13 9.30
C ASN A 7 -10.56 0.18 8.85
N PRO A 8 -10.84 1.10 9.80
CA PRO A 8 -11.49 2.36 9.49
C PRO A 8 -10.56 3.30 8.73
N MET A 9 -11.11 4.11 7.81
CA MET A 9 -10.37 5.17 7.13
C MET A 9 -10.31 6.48 7.93
N GLU A 10 -10.98 6.49 9.07
CA GLU A 10 -11.00 7.58 10.05
C GLU A 10 -11.11 7.00 11.45
N MET A 11 -10.28 7.46 12.36
CA MET A 11 -10.38 7.18 13.79
C MET A 11 -10.27 8.48 14.57
N LEU A 12 -11.33 8.84 15.23
CA LEU A 12 -11.44 9.99 16.12
C LEU A 12 -11.86 9.46 17.51
N PRO A 13 -10.93 9.23 18.44
CA PRO A 13 -11.19 8.56 19.71
C PRO A 13 -12.32 9.17 20.51
N ARG A 14 -12.45 10.50 20.53
CA ARG A 14 -13.55 11.20 21.20
C ARG A 14 -14.91 10.75 20.66
N ARG A 15 -15.09 10.76 19.33
CA ARG A 15 -16.36 10.36 18.69
C ARG A 15 -16.68 8.87 18.86
N SER A 16 -15.65 8.02 18.96
CA SER A 16 -15.85 6.57 19.14
C SER A 16 -16.25 6.24 20.57
N LYS A 17 -15.73 6.96 21.56
CA LYS A 17 -16.04 6.74 22.98
C LYS A 17 -17.47 7.18 23.33
N ASP A 18 -17.93 8.26 22.70
CA ASP A 18 -19.22 8.88 23.03
C ASP A 18 -20.39 8.34 22.20
N ASN A 19 -20.11 7.53 21.17
CA ASN A 19 -21.15 6.95 20.30
C ASN A 19 -21.30 5.45 20.54
N PRO A 20 -22.41 4.99 21.15
CA PRO A 20 -22.66 3.57 21.41
C PRO A 20 -22.67 2.70 20.14
N GLU A 21 -23.09 3.24 19.01
CA GLU A 21 -23.11 2.53 17.71
C GLU A 21 -21.71 2.26 17.18
N ARG A 22 -20.72 3.00 17.64
CA ARG A 22 -19.31 2.86 17.26
C ARG A 22 -18.45 2.09 18.27
N ASN A 23 -19.04 1.51 19.28
CA ASN A 23 -18.33 0.74 20.33
C ASN A 23 -17.49 -0.44 19.79
N HIS A 24 -17.81 -0.94 18.60
CA HIS A 24 -17.03 -1.98 17.94
C HIS A 24 -15.72 -1.44 17.33
N LEU A 25 -15.61 -0.14 17.12
CA LEU A 25 -14.39 0.52 16.66
C LEU A 25 -13.53 0.86 17.88
N LYS A 26 -12.48 0.09 18.09
CA LYS A 26 -11.52 0.37 19.17
C LYS A 26 -10.53 1.43 18.69
N SER A 27 -10.22 2.37 19.59
CA SER A 27 -9.25 3.45 19.30
C SER A 27 -7.80 2.99 19.34
N VAL A 28 -7.56 1.77 19.86
CA VAL A 28 -6.25 1.13 19.93
C VAL A 28 -6.31 -0.31 19.45
N ARG A 29 -5.21 -0.82 18.94
CA ARG A 29 -5.07 -2.22 18.53
C ARG A 29 -5.28 -3.13 19.73
N GLN A 30 -5.97 -4.24 19.54
CA GLN A 30 -6.31 -5.23 20.57
C GLN A 30 -5.55 -6.52 20.36
N GLN A 31 -5.28 -7.25 21.46
CA GLN A 31 -4.75 -8.62 21.38
C GLN A 31 -5.79 -9.59 20.84
N TRP A 32 -7.06 -9.35 21.18
CA TRP A 32 -8.16 -10.23 20.80
C TRP A 32 -9.48 -9.47 20.77
N TYR A 33 -10.38 -9.96 19.93
CA TYR A 33 -11.78 -9.55 19.88
C TYR A 33 -12.68 -10.75 20.22
N ALA A 34 -13.83 -10.52 20.82
CA ALA A 34 -14.80 -11.58 21.16
C ALA A 34 -15.47 -12.22 19.92
N CYS A 35 -14.80 -12.20 18.79
CA CYS A 35 -15.24 -12.77 17.53
C CYS A 35 -14.05 -13.42 16.81
N SER A 36 -14.20 -14.67 16.41
CA SER A 36 -13.13 -15.48 15.82
C SER A 36 -13.32 -15.79 14.33
N CYS A 37 -14.22 -15.10 13.63
CA CYS A 37 -14.47 -15.41 12.21
C CYS A 37 -13.36 -14.89 11.27
N CYS A 38 -12.86 -13.66 11.48
CA CYS A 38 -11.86 -13.06 10.58
C CYS A 38 -10.43 -13.52 10.86
N PRO A 39 -9.90 -13.59 12.11
CA PRO A 39 -8.53 -14.00 12.35
C PRO A 39 -8.19 -15.39 11.81
N PRO A 40 -9.02 -16.45 11.98
CA PRO A 40 -8.76 -17.75 11.36
C PRO A 40 -8.81 -17.74 9.85
N ASN A 41 -9.65 -16.90 9.22
CA ASN A 41 -9.70 -16.76 7.77
C ASN A 41 -8.45 -16.08 7.22
N ILE A 42 -7.94 -15.06 7.91
CA ILE A 42 -6.64 -14.44 7.56
C ILE A 42 -5.52 -15.47 7.69
N ALA A 43 -5.47 -16.22 8.79
CA ALA A 43 -4.48 -17.27 9.00
C ALA A 43 -4.54 -18.33 7.89
N ARG A 44 -5.73 -18.76 7.49
CA ARG A 44 -5.94 -19.69 6.37
C ARG A 44 -5.45 -19.13 5.05
N THR A 45 -5.75 -17.85 4.77
CA THR A 45 -5.29 -17.16 3.56
C THR A 45 -3.77 -17.08 3.52
N LEU A 46 -3.14 -16.69 4.62
CA LEU A 46 -1.68 -16.63 4.71
C LEU A 46 -1.04 -18.00 4.51
N ALA A 47 -1.59 -19.05 5.14
CA ALA A 47 -1.11 -20.42 4.96
C ALA A 47 -1.28 -20.96 3.53
N GLY A 48 -2.30 -20.46 2.81
CA GLY A 48 -2.56 -20.83 1.41
C GLY A 48 -1.90 -19.92 0.36
N LEU A 49 -1.24 -18.83 0.78
CA LEU A 49 -0.78 -17.76 -0.12
C LEU A 49 0.21 -18.25 -1.19
N GLY A 50 1.04 -19.26 -0.86
CA GLY A 50 1.98 -19.85 -1.80
C GLY A 50 1.34 -20.38 -3.09
N LYS A 51 0.06 -20.77 -3.06
CA LYS A 51 -0.69 -21.26 -4.23
C LYS A 51 -1.00 -20.18 -5.26
N TYR A 52 -0.84 -18.89 -4.89
CA TYR A 52 -1.19 -17.74 -5.72
C TYR A 52 0.03 -16.93 -6.17
N ILE A 53 1.25 -17.31 -5.75
CA ILE A 53 2.47 -16.59 -6.12
C ILE A 53 2.83 -16.89 -7.57
N TYR A 54 2.82 -18.17 -7.94
CA TYR A 54 3.18 -18.64 -9.27
C TYR A 54 2.03 -19.37 -9.94
N GLY A 55 2.05 -19.44 -11.25
CA GLY A 55 1.15 -20.22 -12.08
C GLY A 55 1.86 -20.76 -13.30
N LEU A 56 1.32 -21.82 -13.89
CA LEU A 56 1.78 -22.36 -15.18
C LEU A 56 0.60 -22.34 -16.15
N GLU A 57 0.88 -22.04 -17.40
CA GLU A 57 -0.08 -22.22 -18.48
C GLU A 57 -0.33 -23.71 -18.75
N GLU A 58 -1.45 -24.06 -19.38
CA GLU A 58 -1.81 -25.46 -19.59
C GLU A 58 -0.78 -26.22 -20.45
N ASP A 59 -0.17 -25.55 -21.44
CA ASP A 59 0.87 -26.08 -22.29
C ASP A 59 2.27 -25.98 -21.66
N GLU A 60 2.37 -25.42 -20.43
CA GLU A 60 3.60 -25.28 -19.63
C GLU A 60 4.70 -24.42 -20.29
N SER A 61 4.34 -23.62 -21.30
CA SER A 61 5.28 -22.76 -21.99
C SER A 61 5.60 -21.48 -21.24
N ILE A 62 4.68 -21.04 -20.35
CA ILE A 62 4.78 -19.76 -19.64
C ILE A 62 4.65 -19.97 -18.14
N LEU A 63 5.64 -19.47 -17.39
CA LEU A 63 5.61 -19.35 -15.95
C LEU A 63 5.08 -17.97 -15.55
N TYR A 64 3.95 -17.91 -14.84
CA TYR A 64 3.37 -16.68 -14.32
C TYR A 64 3.89 -16.34 -12.94
N VAL A 65 4.27 -15.07 -12.72
CA VAL A 65 4.58 -14.50 -11.41
C VAL A 65 3.50 -13.47 -11.06
N ASN A 66 2.61 -13.86 -10.14
CA ASN A 66 1.40 -13.10 -9.82
C ASN A 66 1.57 -12.20 -8.59
N GLN A 67 2.41 -12.62 -7.63
CA GLN A 67 2.65 -11.89 -6.38
C GLN A 67 4.15 -11.70 -6.17
N PHE A 68 4.51 -10.52 -5.66
CA PHE A 68 5.89 -10.17 -5.35
C PHE A 68 6.17 -10.39 -3.86
N ILE A 69 6.48 -11.63 -3.50
CA ILE A 69 6.73 -12.08 -2.13
C ILE A 69 8.03 -12.88 -2.14
N ASN A 70 8.95 -12.57 -1.22
CA ASN A 70 10.18 -13.35 -1.06
C ASN A 70 9.84 -14.83 -0.94
N SER A 71 10.33 -15.61 -1.88
CA SER A 71 9.98 -17.03 -1.98
C SER A 71 10.99 -17.80 -2.80
N GLU A 72 11.13 -19.07 -2.47
CA GLU A 72 11.78 -20.09 -3.28
C GLU A 72 10.75 -21.19 -3.54
N ALA A 73 10.59 -21.59 -4.79
CA ALA A 73 9.62 -22.59 -5.18
C ALA A 73 10.21 -23.52 -6.24
N THR A 74 9.89 -24.79 -6.10
CA THR A 74 10.03 -25.76 -7.19
C THR A 74 8.64 -25.92 -7.82
N VAL A 75 8.54 -25.57 -9.09
CA VAL A 75 7.32 -25.73 -9.86
C VAL A 75 7.50 -26.97 -10.73
N GLU A 76 6.71 -28.01 -10.49
CA GLU A 76 6.76 -29.26 -11.21
C GLU A 76 5.41 -29.61 -11.80
N ARG A 77 5.38 -29.94 -13.09
CA ARG A 77 4.21 -30.42 -13.79
C ARG A 77 4.63 -31.20 -15.04
N ASN A 78 3.98 -32.34 -15.28
CA ASN A 78 4.19 -33.21 -16.45
C ASN A 78 5.67 -33.54 -16.73
N GLY A 79 6.48 -33.71 -15.66
CA GLY A 79 7.90 -34.04 -15.78
C GLY A 79 8.83 -32.89 -16.05
N LYS A 80 8.31 -31.66 -16.19
CA LYS A 80 9.11 -30.42 -16.25
C LYS A 80 9.27 -29.84 -14.86
N GLN A 81 10.46 -29.37 -14.53
CA GLN A 81 10.79 -28.80 -13.23
C GLN A 81 11.54 -27.49 -13.40
N TYR A 82 11.04 -26.46 -12.71
CA TYR A 82 11.68 -25.15 -12.61
C TYR A 82 11.90 -24.80 -11.15
N GLN A 83 13.05 -24.23 -10.85
CA GLN A 83 13.28 -23.58 -9.57
C GLN A 83 13.15 -22.09 -9.77
N VAL A 84 12.35 -21.43 -8.95
CA VAL A 84 12.11 -20.00 -8.98
C VAL A 84 12.47 -19.42 -7.64
N LYS A 85 13.34 -18.41 -7.63
CA LYS A 85 13.66 -17.60 -6.47
C LYS A 85 13.24 -16.16 -6.72
N LEU A 86 12.46 -15.57 -5.83
CA LEU A 86 12.04 -14.17 -5.85
C LEU A 86 12.55 -13.46 -4.61
N GLU A 87 13.27 -12.36 -4.83
CA GLU A 87 13.86 -11.52 -3.78
C GLU A 87 13.38 -10.08 -3.96
N THR A 88 12.79 -9.49 -2.91
CA THR A 88 12.23 -8.14 -2.97
C THR A 88 12.03 -7.53 -1.58
N GLN A 89 11.93 -6.22 -1.52
CA GLN A 89 11.38 -5.47 -0.37
C GLN A 89 9.97 -4.92 -0.68
N PHE A 90 9.35 -5.38 -1.75
CA PHE A 90 7.97 -4.99 -2.08
C PHE A 90 7.03 -5.28 -0.88
N PRO A 91 6.11 -4.40 -0.54
CA PRO A 91 5.69 -3.17 -1.24
C PRO A 91 6.40 -1.89 -0.77
N LEU A 92 7.51 -1.98 -0.04
CA LEU A 92 8.23 -0.80 0.47
C LEU A 92 9.08 -0.10 -0.61
N ASN A 93 9.46 -0.83 -1.65
CA ASN A 93 10.04 -0.30 -2.88
C ASN A 93 9.62 -1.15 -4.08
N GLY A 94 9.92 -0.69 -5.29
CA GLY A 94 9.55 -1.34 -6.54
C GLY A 94 10.59 -2.31 -7.10
N ILE A 95 11.61 -2.70 -6.32
CA ILE A 95 12.73 -3.52 -6.79
C ILE A 95 12.41 -5.00 -6.57
N ILE A 96 12.47 -5.79 -7.63
CA ILE A 96 12.18 -7.22 -7.62
C ILE A 96 13.23 -7.94 -8.44
N SER A 97 13.80 -9.01 -7.88
CA SER A 97 14.73 -9.88 -8.57
C SER A 97 14.16 -11.29 -8.64
N ILE A 98 14.09 -11.85 -9.83
CA ILE A 98 13.57 -13.20 -10.08
C ILE A 98 14.69 -14.02 -10.74
N THR A 99 15.06 -15.11 -10.11
CA THR A 99 16.00 -16.09 -10.67
C THR A 99 15.23 -17.35 -11.02
N ILE A 100 15.38 -17.83 -12.24
CA ILE A 100 14.75 -19.05 -12.75
C ILE A 100 15.84 -19.99 -13.20
N SER A 101 15.81 -21.22 -12.68
CA SER A 101 16.67 -22.32 -13.14
C SER A 101 15.82 -23.47 -13.66
N GLY A 102 16.22 -24.03 -14.79
CA GLY A 102 15.52 -25.10 -15.51
C GLY A 102 15.50 -24.85 -17.00
N LYS A 103 15.62 -25.93 -17.79
CA LYS A 103 15.78 -25.81 -19.27
C LYS A 103 14.47 -25.76 -20.05
N ASP A 104 13.37 -26.09 -19.40
CA ASP A 104 12.09 -26.32 -20.09
C ASP A 104 11.13 -25.11 -20.07
N CYS A 105 11.47 -24.04 -19.36
CA CYS A 105 10.70 -22.80 -19.35
C CYS A 105 11.15 -21.88 -20.49
N SER A 106 10.26 -21.56 -21.39
CA SER A 106 10.57 -20.68 -22.54
C SER A 106 10.26 -19.21 -22.28
N LYS A 107 9.28 -18.93 -21.43
CA LYS A 107 8.81 -17.57 -21.12
C LYS A 107 8.41 -17.41 -19.66
N ILE A 108 8.55 -16.18 -19.19
CA ILE A 108 7.99 -15.75 -17.93
C ILE A 108 7.00 -14.61 -18.16
N ALA A 109 5.84 -14.67 -17.52
CA ALA A 109 4.84 -13.62 -17.49
C ALA A 109 4.83 -12.99 -16.10
N ILE A 110 5.24 -11.75 -15.98
CA ILE A 110 5.35 -11.05 -14.71
C ILE A 110 4.22 -10.02 -14.61
N ARG A 111 3.42 -10.09 -13.58
CA ARG A 111 2.32 -9.15 -13.39
C ARG A 111 2.81 -7.70 -13.37
N HIS A 112 2.21 -6.85 -14.20
CA HIS A 112 2.42 -5.41 -14.19
C HIS A 112 1.28 -4.74 -13.42
N PRO A 113 1.53 -4.23 -12.21
CA PRO A 113 0.47 -3.60 -11.40
C PRO A 113 -0.09 -2.36 -12.08
N ALA A 114 -1.41 -2.16 -11.96
CA ALA A 114 -2.09 -1.03 -12.61
C ALA A 114 -1.70 0.35 -12.05
N TRP A 115 -1.19 0.40 -10.82
CA TRP A 115 -0.71 1.64 -10.18
C TRP A 115 0.65 2.10 -10.72
N SER A 116 1.44 1.22 -11.36
CA SER A 116 2.74 1.58 -11.88
C SER A 116 2.60 2.18 -13.29
N SER A 117 3.11 3.38 -13.47
CA SER A 117 3.15 4.06 -14.76
C SER A 117 4.25 3.54 -15.68
N GLY A 118 5.27 2.88 -15.13
CA GLY A 118 6.40 2.35 -15.88
C GLY A 118 7.21 1.33 -15.08
N VAL A 119 7.95 0.52 -15.81
CA VAL A 119 8.86 -0.47 -15.24
C VAL A 119 10.13 -0.54 -16.07
N LYS A 120 11.28 -0.60 -15.42
CA LYS A 120 12.54 -0.98 -16.05
C LYS A 120 12.73 -2.47 -15.85
N VAL A 121 13.09 -3.16 -16.92
CA VAL A 121 13.32 -4.60 -16.91
C VAL A 121 14.73 -4.89 -17.39
N LYS A 122 15.48 -5.69 -16.63
CA LYS A 122 16.78 -6.23 -17.04
C LYS A 122 16.71 -7.75 -17.06
N LYS A 123 17.21 -8.33 -18.14
CA LYS A 123 17.42 -9.77 -18.26
C LYS A 123 18.92 -10.05 -18.31
N ASN A 124 19.41 -10.88 -17.39
CA ASN A 124 20.83 -11.24 -17.27
C ASN A 124 21.75 -9.99 -17.26
N GLY A 125 21.32 -8.94 -16.53
CA GLY A 125 22.04 -7.66 -16.39
C GLY A 125 21.90 -6.70 -17.56
N ARG A 126 21.24 -7.07 -18.66
CA ARG A 126 21.00 -6.20 -19.82
C ARG A 126 19.59 -5.66 -19.81
N GLU A 127 19.43 -4.35 -19.99
CA GLU A 127 18.12 -3.73 -20.10
C GLU A 127 17.40 -4.22 -21.36
N ILE A 128 16.13 -4.54 -21.23
CA ILE A 128 15.27 -4.98 -22.32
C ILE A 128 13.99 -4.14 -22.33
N PHE A 129 13.49 -3.88 -23.53
CA PHE A 129 12.17 -3.25 -23.68
C PHE A 129 11.10 -4.33 -23.60
N CYS A 130 10.11 -4.09 -22.74
CA CYS A 130 8.97 -4.98 -22.57
C CYS A 130 7.68 -4.17 -22.55
N GLU A 131 6.70 -4.58 -23.33
CA GLU A 131 5.37 -4.01 -23.30
C GLU A 131 4.47 -4.77 -22.32
N ARG A 132 3.54 -4.04 -21.75
CA ARG A 132 2.47 -4.64 -20.96
C ARG A 132 1.44 -5.25 -21.90
N SER A 133 1.14 -6.53 -21.75
CA SER A 133 0.07 -7.21 -22.47
C SER A 133 -1.31 -6.69 -22.04
N GLU A 134 -2.34 -6.92 -22.84
CA GLU A 134 -3.73 -6.60 -22.49
C GLU A 134 -4.18 -7.31 -21.21
N SER A 135 -3.66 -8.50 -20.94
CA SER A 135 -3.91 -9.26 -19.70
C SER A 135 -3.19 -8.70 -18.47
N GLY A 136 -2.35 -7.66 -18.64
CA GLY A 136 -1.67 -6.98 -17.56
C GLY A 136 -0.37 -7.63 -17.11
N TYR A 137 0.29 -8.40 -17.97
CA TYR A 137 1.58 -9.01 -17.71
C TYR A 137 2.66 -8.46 -18.66
N ILE A 138 3.87 -8.49 -18.18
CA ILE A 138 5.09 -8.31 -18.98
C ILE A 138 5.57 -9.70 -19.37
N LEU A 139 5.75 -9.93 -20.65
CA LEU A 139 6.26 -11.19 -21.18
C LEU A 139 7.75 -11.07 -21.47
N VAL A 140 8.55 -11.99 -20.93
CA VAL A 140 9.98 -12.05 -21.14
C VAL A 140 10.35 -13.45 -21.65
N ASP A 141 10.97 -13.52 -22.82
CA ASP A 141 11.54 -14.77 -23.33
C ASP A 141 12.77 -15.14 -22.50
N LEU A 142 12.85 -16.40 -22.08
CA LEU A 142 13.99 -16.92 -21.36
C LEU A 142 15.02 -17.52 -22.32
N ASP A 143 16.29 -17.38 -21.97
CA ASP A 143 17.37 -18.00 -22.73
C ASP A 143 17.42 -19.50 -22.43
N THR A 144 17.99 -20.26 -23.36
CA THR A 144 18.26 -21.71 -23.20
C THR A 144 19.33 -22.00 -22.13
N GLN A 145 19.82 -20.98 -21.45
CA GLN A 145 20.76 -21.09 -20.35
C GLN A 145 20.09 -21.77 -19.13
N GLU A 146 20.90 -22.41 -18.33
CA GLU A 146 20.43 -23.06 -17.12
C GLU A 146 19.82 -22.11 -16.10
N ILE A 147 20.29 -20.86 -16.07
CA ILE A 147 19.86 -19.82 -15.12
C ILE A 147 19.54 -18.54 -15.88
N ASN A 148 18.35 -18.01 -15.65
CA ASN A 148 17.92 -16.70 -16.11
C ASN A 148 17.63 -15.79 -14.91
N ARG A 149 18.13 -14.57 -14.93
CA ARG A 149 17.85 -13.55 -13.94
C ARG A 149 17.08 -12.39 -14.55
N ILE A 150 15.94 -12.05 -13.96
CA ILE A 150 15.11 -10.92 -14.36
C ILE A 150 15.03 -9.95 -13.18
N ASP A 151 15.52 -8.73 -13.38
CA ASP A 151 15.43 -7.66 -12.40
C ASP A 151 14.42 -6.62 -12.90
N LEU A 152 13.46 -6.23 -12.03
CA LEU A 152 12.45 -5.23 -12.31
C LEU A 152 12.59 -4.07 -11.33
N GLU A 153 12.31 -2.86 -11.84
CA GLU A 153 12.19 -1.65 -11.03
C GLU A 153 10.89 -0.93 -11.45
N PHE A 154 9.83 -1.10 -10.64
CA PHE A 154 8.58 -0.37 -10.83
C PHE A 154 8.71 1.06 -10.32
N GLN A 155 8.20 2.01 -11.09
CA GLN A 155 8.10 3.40 -10.61
C GLN A 155 7.08 3.48 -9.48
N MET A 156 7.54 3.95 -8.32
CA MET A 156 6.74 4.13 -7.11
C MET A 156 6.88 5.57 -6.64
N GLU A 157 6.08 6.46 -7.20
CA GLU A 157 6.01 7.86 -6.78
C GLU A 157 4.75 8.10 -5.95
N PRO A 158 4.80 8.98 -4.95
CA PRO A 158 3.60 9.37 -4.22
C PRO A 158 2.68 10.16 -5.13
N ILE A 159 1.39 9.84 -5.10
CA ILE A 159 0.35 10.57 -5.84
C ILE A 159 -0.84 10.87 -4.96
N VAL A 160 -1.48 12.01 -5.22
CA VAL A 160 -2.76 12.37 -4.61
C VAL A 160 -3.88 11.77 -5.44
N ILE A 161 -4.81 11.08 -4.77
CA ILE A 161 -6.00 10.50 -5.38
C ILE A 161 -7.27 11.14 -4.83
N ALA A 162 -8.29 11.22 -5.67
CA ALA A 162 -9.63 11.64 -5.30
C ALA A 162 -10.64 10.51 -5.51
N ALA A 163 -11.68 10.48 -4.70
CA ALA A 163 -12.76 9.52 -4.87
C ALA A 163 -13.65 9.87 -6.07
N ASN A 164 -14.23 8.85 -6.69
CA ASN A 164 -15.27 9.06 -7.69
C ASN A 164 -16.47 9.80 -7.04
N ARG A 165 -17.10 10.73 -7.78
CA ARG A 165 -18.24 11.50 -7.29
C ARG A 165 -19.44 10.66 -6.82
N LYS A 166 -19.50 9.39 -7.18
CA LYS A 166 -20.50 8.44 -6.66
C LYS A 166 -20.29 8.09 -5.19
N ILE A 167 -19.09 8.36 -4.65
CA ILE A 167 -18.75 8.17 -3.25
C ILE A 167 -18.92 9.52 -2.56
N SER A 168 -20.14 9.84 -2.17
CA SER A 168 -20.48 11.16 -1.60
C SER A 168 -19.75 11.46 -0.30
N TYR A 169 -19.40 10.44 0.48
CA TYR A 169 -18.72 10.56 1.77
C TYR A 169 -17.32 11.17 1.64
N ASP A 170 -16.64 10.93 0.53
CA ASP A 170 -15.32 11.46 0.25
C ASP A 170 -15.29 12.61 -0.75
N ALA A 171 -16.47 13.26 -0.94
CA ALA A 171 -16.57 14.45 -1.77
C ALA A 171 -15.65 15.56 -1.25
N ARG A 172 -14.88 16.18 -2.15
CA ARG A 172 -13.90 17.23 -1.85
C ARG A 172 -12.77 16.78 -0.90
N LYS A 173 -12.52 15.49 -0.82
CA LYS A 173 -11.40 14.92 -0.08
C LYS A 173 -10.41 14.27 -1.02
N ALA A 174 -9.18 14.18 -0.56
CA ALA A 174 -8.11 13.47 -1.23
C ALA A 174 -7.37 12.55 -0.24
N ALA A 175 -6.72 11.54 -0.79
CA ALA A 175 -5.82 10.66 -0.07
C ALA A 175 -4.49 10.55 -0.82
N ILE A 176 -3.46 10.06 -0.15
CA ILE A 176 -2.14 9.84 -0.74
C ILE A 176 -1.91 8.34 -0.86
N ILE A 177 -1.42 7.90 -2.02
CA ILE A 177 -0.93 6.55 -2.24
C ILE A 177 0.50 6.60 -2.80
N MET A 178 1.28 5.54 -2.56
CA MET A 178 2.58 5.33 -3.18
C MET A 178 2.72 3.86 -3.54
N GLY A 179 2.73 3.57 -4.83
CA GLY A 179 2.62 2.19 -5.30
C GLY A 179 1.31 1.55 -4.80
N PRO A 180 1.36 0.35 -4.18
CA PRO A 180 0.17 -0.30 -3.62
C PRO A 180 -0.17 0.18 -2.20
N LEU A 181 0.63 1.06 -1.61
CA LEU A 181 0.45 1.50 -0.23
C LEU A 181 -0.45 2.73 -0.15
N LEU A 182 -1.48 2.62 0.68
CA LEU A 182 -2.30 3.74 1.12
C LEU A 182 -1.59 4.44 2.29
N TYR A 183 -1.70 5.76 2.36
CA TYR A 183 -1.12 6.58 3.42
C TYR A 183 -2.22 7.22 4.27
N CYS A 184 -1.88 7.54 5.50
CA CYS A 184 -2.77 8.23 6.43
C CYS A 184 -2.02 9.28 7.24
N PHE A 185 -2.77 10.20 7.79
CA PHE A 185 -2.30 11.25 8.67
C PHE A 185 -2.64 10.85 10.11
N GLU A 186 -1.67 10.88 11.02
CA GLU A 186 -1.88 10.64 12.44
C GLU A 186 -1.64 11.93 13.23
N SER A 187 -2.39 12.10 14.32
CA SER A 187 -2.25 13.27 15.19
C SER A 187 -0.87 13.36 15.87
N ILE A 188 -0.19 12.24 16.07
CA ILE A 188 1.17 12.22 16.63
C ILE A 188 2.18 12.98 15.75
N ASP A 189 1.97 13.02 14.43
CA ASP A 189 2.84 13.70 13.49
C ASP A 189 2.31 15.08 13.10
N ASN A 190 0.99 15.27 13.17
CA ASN A 190 0.32 16.43 12.62
C ASN A 190 -0.38 17.30 13.67
N GLY A 191 -0.28 16.97 14.96
CA GLY A 191 -1.00 17.65 16.02
C GLY A 191 -2.45 17.16 16.18
N SER A 192 -3.10 17.55 17.27
CA SER A 192 -4.52 17.24 17.53
C SER A 192 -5.44 17.88 16.50
N GLU A 193 -6.72 17.46 16.53
CA GLU A 193 -7.78 18.00 15.65
C GLU A 193 -7.45 17.81 14.16
N ILE A 194 -7.13 16.57 13.82
CA ILE A 194 -6.77 16.17 12.46
C ILE A 194 -7.89 16.44 11.44
N GLU A 195 -9.11 16.71 11.92
CA GLU A 195 -10.25 17.10 11.10
C GLU A 195 -10.10 18.48 10.45
N GLU A 196 -9.29 19.33 11.09
CA GLU A 196 -9.02 20.70 10.62
C GLU A 196 -7.90 20.77 9.58
N LEU A 197 -7.33 19.63 9.22
CA LEU A 197 -6.30 19.57 8.18
C LEU A 197 -6.92 19.61 6.78
N GLY A 198 -6.30 20.38 5.89
CA GLY A 198 -6.56 20.41 4.46
C GLY A 198 -5.28 20.12 3.66
N LEU A 199 -5.39 19.47 2.51
CA LEU A 199 -4.28 19.12 1.63
C LEU A 199 -4.26 20.01 0.40
N TYR A 200 -3.14 20.63 0.08
CA TYR A 200 -2.91 21.19 -1.25
C TYR A 200 -2.69 20.07 -2.26
N ALA A 201 -3.79 19.65 -2.92
CA ALA A 201 -3.79 18.46 -3.77
C ALA A 201 -2.86 18.53 -4.99
N GLN A 202 -2.50 19.73 -5.43
CA GLN A 202 -1.53 19.98 -6.51
C GLN A 202 -0.14 20.39 -5.98
N GLY A 203 0.04 20.32 -4.66
CA GLY A 203 1.32 20.60 -4.02
C GLY A 203 2.35 19.50 -4.27
N GLU A 204 3.60 19.86 -4.11
CA GLU A 204 4.71 18.91 -4.16
C GLU A 204 4.66 17.92 -3.01
N LEU A 205 4.91 16.64 -3.32
CA LEU A 205 5.04 15.57 -2.35
C LEU A 205 6.51 15.19 -2.20
N GLU A 206 7.06 15.33 -1.00
CA GLU A 206 8.43 14.96 -0.67
C GLU A 206 8.43 13.59 0.02
N THR A 207 9.26 12.67 -0.44
CA THR A 207 9.43 11.35 0.19
C THR A 207 10.75 11.29 0.94
N LYS A 208 10.70 10.84 2.21
CA LYS A 208 11.91 10.56 3.02
C LYS A 208 11.80 9.20 3.66
N ARG A 209 12.93 8.50 3.72
CA ARG A 209 13.03 7.24 4.45
C ARG A 209 13.21 7.53 5.94
N ASN A 210 12.33 6.95 6.75
CA ASN A 210 12.31 7.11 8.21
C ASN A 210 12.07 5.77 8.89
N SER A 211 12.50 5.66 10.14
CA SER A 211 12.19 4.51 10.99
C SER A 211 10.94 4.79 11.82
N ILE A 212 9.86 4.06 11.58
CA ILE A 212 8.60 4.17 12.32
C ILE A 212 8.21 2.81 12.87
N ALA A 213 7.96 2.73 14.16
CA ALA A 213 7.63 1.49 14.86
C ALA A 213 8.63 0.34 14.57
N GLY A 214 9.93 0.68 14.45
CA GLY A 214 11.00 -0.28 14.17
C GLY A 214 11.05 -0.77 12.72
N LYS A 215 10.36 -0.10 11.79
CA LYS A 215 10.37 -0.42 10.35
C LYS A 215 10.88 0.77 9.55
N GLU A 216 11.81 0.50 8.64
CA GLU A 216 12.27 1.46 7.65
C GLU A 216 11.24 1.62 6.55
N ILE A 217 10.62 2.80 6.46
CA ILE A 217 9.55 3.10 5.53
C ILE A 217 9.75 4.45 4.85
N ASN A 218 9.04 4.65 3.76
CA ASN A 218 8.90 5.97 3.15
C ASN A 218 7.78 6.75 3.87
N THR A 219 8.13 7.91 4.41
CA THR A 219 7.18 8.91 4.93
C THR A 219 7.00 9.97 3.86
N ILE A 220 5.77 10.41 3.64
CA ILE A 220 5.46 11.45 2.65
C ILE A 220 5.15 12.75 3.38
N TYR A 221 5.79 13.82 2.94
CA TYR A 221 5.55 15.17 3.39
C TYR A 221 4.82 15.95 2.31
N ALA A 222 3.77 16.66 2.72
CA ALA A 222 2.96 17.50 1.85
C ALA A 222 2.79 18.87 2.47
N LYS A 223 2.40 19.84 1.65
CA LYS A 223 1.91 21.15 2.11
C LYS A 223 0.40 21.09 2.26
N GLY A 224 -0.12 21.81 3.25
CA GLY A 224 -1.54 21.90 3.51
C GLY A 224 -1.86 23.03 4.45
N THR A 225 -3.08 23.03 4.94
CA THR A 225 -3.58 24.03 5.87
C THR A 225 -4.07 23.37 7.14
N ARG A 226 -4.14 24.16 8.19
CA ARG A 226 -4.91 23.88 9.39
C ARG A 226 -5.90 25.01 9.62
N ARG A 227 -7.17 24.69 9.77
CA ARG A 227 -8.15 25.64 10.27
C ARG A 227 -7.92 25.92 11.74
N ARG A 228 -8.15 27.13 12.13
CA ARG A 228 -8.24 27.50 13.53
C ARG A 228 -9.70 27.46 13.98
N GLU A 229 -9.93 26.95 15.16
CA GLU A 229 -11.26 26.96 15.80
C GLU A 229 -11.73 28.39 16.02
N LEU A 230 -13.06 28.55 16.07
CA LEU A 230 -13.67 29.78 16.57
C LEU A 230 -13.34 29.90 18.06
N GLU A 231 -12.80 31.04 18.46
CA GLU A 231 -12.54 31.31 19.87
C GLU A 231 -13.87 31.47 20.65
N GLY A 232 -13.97 30.83 21.80
CA GLY A 232 -15.07 30.99 22.77
C GLY A 232 -16.00 29.78 22.88
N ASP A 233 -16.91 29.84 23.86
CA ASP A 233 -17.84 28.76 24.23
C ASP A 233 -19.12 28.72 23.36
N THR A 234 -19.21 29.51 22.31
CA THR A 234 -20.39 29.58 21.46
C THR A 234 -20.40 28.45 20.43
N LEU A 235 -21.52 27.73 20.33
CA LEU A 235 -21.69 26.65 19.36
C LEU A 235 -21.71 27.11 17.90
N TYR A 236 -22.07 28.35 17.67
CA TYR A 236 -22.17 28.95 16.33
C TYR A 236 -21.62 30.37 16.35
N GLY A 237 -20.89 30.77 15.35
CA GLY A 237 -20.34 32.10 15.17
C GLY A 237 -20.34 32.56 13.71
N VAL A 238 -19.98 33.80 13.47
CA VAL A 238 -19.81 34.31 12.11
C VAL A 238 -18.64 33.59 11.47
N TYR A 239 -18.84 33.05 10.27
CA TYR A 239 -17.78 32.39 9.53
C TYR A 239 -16.60 33.33 9.29
N GLN A 240 -15.46 32.96 9.76
CA GLN A 240 -14.19 33.63 9.47
C GLN A 240 -13.22 32.57 8.93
N GLU A 241 -12.66 32.84 7.79
CA GLU A 241 -11.63 31.95 7.24
C GLU A 241 -10.31 32.18 7.98
N MET A 242 -10.07 31.35 8.96
CA MET A 242 -8.82 31.35 9.73
C MET A 242 -8.06 30.07 9.41
N LYS A 243 -7.09 30.17 8.52
CA LYS A 243 -6.22 29.06 8.12
C LYS A 243 -4.76 29.45 8.28
N GLU A 244 -3.94 28.50 8.62
CA GLU A 244 -2.48 28.62 8.59
C GLU A 244 -1.88 27.53 7.73
N ASP A 245 -0.81 27.87 7.02
CA ASP A 245 -0.03 26.88 6.25
C ASP A 245 0.71 25.94 7.20
N VAL A 246 0.61 24.64 6.95
CA VAL A 246 1.27 23.61 7.74
C VAL A 246 1.96 22.60 6.83
N LYS A 247 3.00 21.98 7.38
CA LYS A 247 3.60 20.80 6.78
C LYS A 247 2.87 19.56 7.31
N LEU A 248 2.32 18.78 6.40
CA LEU A 248 1.64 17.53 6.70
C LEU A 248 2.61 16.36 6.58
N THR A 249 2.44 15.38 7.45
CA THR A 249 3.21 14.14 7.47
C THR A 249 2.28 12.95 7.32
N ALA A 250 2.46 12.18 6.25
CA ALA A 250 1.70 10.96 6.01
C ALA A 250 2.58 9.72 6.11
N ILE A 251 2.07 8.68 6.74
CA ILE A 251 2.72 7.38 6.91
C ILE A 251 1.90 6.27 6.25
N PRO A 252 2.51 5.11 5.90
CA PRO A 252 1.75 3.98 5.40
C PRO A 252 0.64 3.56 6.37
N TYR A 253 -0.58 3.42 5.87
CA TYR A 253 -1.77 3.11 6.65
C TYR A 253 -1.63 1.85 7.50
N PHE A 254 -0.91 0.83 7.04
CA PHE A 254 -0.74 -0.41 7.82
C PHE A 254 0.03 -0.21 9.13
N LEU A 255 0.71 0.94 9.29
CA LEU A 255 1.49 1.27 10.51
C LEU A 255 0.72 2.13 11.51
N TRP A 256 -0.43 2.66 11.16
CA TRP A 256 -1.15 3.55 12.06
C TRP A 256 -1.44 2.90 13.41
N ASN A 257 -1.48 3.71 14.48
CA ASN A 257 -1.73 3.29 15.86
C ASN A 257 -0.69 2.29 16.45
N ASN A 258 0.49 2.17 15.87
CA ASN A 258 1.60 1.42 16.49
C ASN A 258 2.45 2.29 17.44
N ARG A 259 2.15 3.60 17.51
CA ARG A 259 2.85 4.58 18.35
C ARG A 259 1.99 5.13 19.50
N GLY A 260 0.85 4.53 19.74
CA GLY A 260 -0.11 4.90 20.78
C GLY A 260 -1.48 5.32 20.23
N GLU A 261 -2.41 5.63 21.15
CA GLU A 261 -3.73 6.13 20.81
C GLU A 261 -3.64 7.55 20.23
N GLY A 262 -4.36 7.79 19.15
CA GLY A 262 -4.42 9.09 18.50
C GLY A 262 -5.49 9.14 17.42
N GLU A 263 -5.70 10.31 16.88
CA GLU A 263 -6.57 10.52 15.74
C GLU A 263 -5.87 10.06 14.46
N MET A 264 -6.63 9.55 13.49
CA MET A 264 -6.13 9.15 12.18
C MET A 264 -7.16 9.44 11.10
N LYS A 265 -6.71 9.96 9.96
CA LYS A 265 -7.53 10.09 8.74
C LYS A 265 -6.71 9.69 7.50
N VAL A 266 -7.39 9.02 6.59
CA VAL A 266 -6.89 8.75 5.23
C VAL A 266 -7.34 9.86 4.29
N TRP A 267 -8.63 10.17 4.29
CA TRP A 267 -9.24 11.16 3.41
C TRP A 267 -9.36 12.49 4.14
N ILE A 268 -8.66 13.51 3.67
CA ILE A 268 -8.72 14.87 4.23
C ILE A 268 -9.21 15.87 3.16
N PRO A 269 -9.81 16.99 3.57
CA PRO A 269 -10.25 18.05 2.65
C PRO A 269 -9.16 18.49 1.68
N VAL A 270 -9.56 18.87 0.48
CA VAL A 270 -8.70 19.52 -0.53
C VAL A 270 -8.86 21.03 -0.44
N GLU A 271 -7.73 21.73 -0.49
CA GLU A 271 -7.63 23.19 -0.50
C GLU A 271 -7.28 23.72 -1.90
#